data_1753a4f62f2ab823634a34827eb6d4c1
#
_entry.id   1753a4f62f2ab823634a34827eb6d4c1
#
_cell.length_a   1.000
_cell.length_b   1.000
_cell.length_c   1.000
_cell.angle_alpha   90.00
_cell.angle_beta   90.00
_cell.angle_gamma   90.00
#
_symmetry.space_group_name_H-M   'P 1'
#
loop_
_entity.id
_entity.type
_entity.pdbx_description
1 polymer ?
#
loop_
_entity_poly.entity_id
_entity_poly.type
_entity_poly.pdbx_seq_one_letter_code
_entity_poly.pdbx_strand_id
1 'polypeptide(L)'
;MRPVSNPSHEDRDAGQMLLATGVVLLMSLLSMAIFSVKVAGLTMPHNTASDGVLVTRIEVVEAIPELTEARTQLWIDGGLEPFDAGEIAFQSVHDDMLYHGELRGIEIKLINFQVNETSPTTLHFSGELGVSDGTAMLTVTVAFEMTHV
;
A
#
# COMPACT_ATOMS: atom_id res chain seq x y z
N MET A 1 56.22 -55.42 31.38
CA MET A 1 56.09 -54.41 30.33
C MET A 1 54.59 -54.08 30.16
N ARG A 2 54.14 -52.94 30.59
CA ARG A 2 52.76 -52.46 30.34
C ARG A 2 52.72 -51.73 28.99
N PRO A 3 51.74 -52.01 28.11
CA PRO A 3 51.61 -51.26 26.87
C PRO A 3 51.14 -49.86 27.24
N VAL A 4 51.89 -48.86 26.77
CA VAL A 4 51.48 -47.45 26.83
C VAL A 4 50.40 -47.32 25.81
N SER A 5 49.15 -47.24 26.23
CA SER A 5 48.05 -46.84 25.41
C SER A 5 48.24 -45.35 25.03
N ASN A 6 48.29 -45.05 23.75
CA ASN A 6 48.49 -43.73 23.22
C ASN A 6 47.12 -43.01 23.25
N PRO A 7 46.87 -42.07 24.19
CA PRO A 7 45.55 -41.46 24.39
C PRO A 7 45.20 -40.38 23.33
N SER A 8 46.08 -40.15 22.35
CA SER A 8 45.98 -38.97 21.46
C SER A 8 45.03 -39.10 20.26
N HIS A 9 44.58 -40.33 19.93
CA HIS A 9 43.68 -40.54 18.80
C HIS A 9 42.21 -40.54 19.22
N GLU A 10 41.86 -41.18 20.32
CA GLU A 10 40.48 -41.22 20.83
C GLU A 10 39.97 -39.87 21.27
N ASP A 11 40.80 -39.03 21.90
CA ASP A 11 40.43 -37.68 22.31
C ASP A 11 40.21 -36.71 21.10
N ARG A 12 40.96 -36.95 20.02
CA ARG A 12 40.77 -36.18 18.78
C ARG A 12 39.46 -36.52 18.06
N ASP A 13 39.13 -37.78 17.98
CA ASP A 13 37.90 -38.26 17.36
C ASP A 13 36.66 -37.85 18.17
N ALA A 14 36.76 -37.88 19.50
CA ALA A 14 35.71 -37.39 20.39
C ALA A 14 35.50 -35.88 20.24
N GLY A 15 36.57 -35.09 20.10
CA GLY A 15 36.48 -33.64 19.86
C GLY A 15 35.86 -33.29 18.51
N GLN A 16 36.23 -34.06 17.46
CA GLN A 16 35.64 -33.84 16.12
C GLN A 16 34.16 -34.22 16.10
N MET A 17 33.73 -35.29 16.75
CA MET A 17 32.33 -35.67 16.88
C MET A 17 31.52 -34.65 17.67
N LEU A 18 32.06 -34.09 18.75
CA LEU A 18 31.43 -33.04 19.53
C LEU A 18 31.25 -31.76 18.70
N LEU A 19 32.22 -31.39 17.92
CA LEU A 19 32.18 -30.20 17.05
C LEU A 19 31.19 -30.39 15.92
N ALA A 20 31.18 -31.56 15.28
CA ALA A 20 30.20 -31.89 14.24
C ALA A 20 28.75 -31.86 14.78
N THR A 21 28.53 -32.44 15.95
CA THR A 21 27.22 -32.44 16.62
C THR A 21 26.79 -31.01 16.99
N GLY A 22 27.72 -30.21 17.49
CA GLY A 22 27.48 -28.82 17.83
C GLY A 22 27.05 -27.98 16.62
N VAL A 23 27.71 -28.17 15.47
CA VAL A 23 27.37 -27.50 14.22
C VAL A 23 25.98 -27.91 13.71
N VAL A 24 25.66 -29.21 13.77
CA VAL A 24 24.33 -29.72 13.36
C VAL A 24 23.22 -29.13 14.23
N LEU A 25 23.44 -29.12 15.56
CA LEU A 25 22.49 -28.51 16.49
C LEU A 25 22.30 -27.02 16.26
N LEU A 26 23.38 -26.29 16.00
CA LEU A 26 23.33 -24.85 15.72
C LEU A 26 22.58 -24.55 14.43
N MET A 27 22.83 -25.33 13.37
CA MET A 27 22.11 -25.21 12.10
C MET A 27 20.61 -25.52 12.25
N SER A 28 20.30 -26.55 13.05
CA SER A 28 18.91 -26.94 13.35
C SER A 28 18.18 -25.85 14.13
N LEU A 29 18.81 -25.26 15.15
CA LEU A 29 18.25 -24.18 15.94
C LEU A 29 18.08 -22.89 15.08
N LEU A 30 19.06 -22.60 14.22
CA LEU A 30 18.98 -21.46 13.32
C LEU A 30 17.83 -21.61 12.31
N SER A 31 17.66 -22.80 11.74
CA SER A 31 16.55 -23.11 10.85
C SER A 31 15.20 -22.95 11.54
N MET A 32 15.11 -23.42 12.80
CA MET A 32 13.90 -23.29 13.60
C MET A 32 13.59 -21.82 13.95
N ALA A 33 14.62 -21.03 14.24
CA ALA A 33 14.48 -19.60 14.52
C ALA A 33 13.97 -18.83 13.27
N ILE A 34 14.55 -19.11 12.10
CA ILE A 34 14.12 -18.48 10.84
C ILE A 34 12.68 -18.89 10.49
N PHE A 35 12.35 -20.16 10.68
CA PHE A 35 10.99 -20.64 10.43
C PHE A 35 9.98 -20.02 11.41
N SER A 36 10.33 -19.89 12.68
CA SER A 36 9.48 -19.26 13.70
C SER A 36 9.19 -17.79 13.39
N VAL A 37 10.19 -17.05 12.91
CA VAL A 37 9.99 -15.63 12.47
C VAL A 37 9.06 -15.56 11.27
N LYS A 38 9.20 -16.44 10.28
CA LYS A 38 8.30 -16.50 9.13
C LYS A 38 6.87 -16.88 9.52
N VAL A 39 6.71 -17.88 10.40
CA VAL A 39 5.38 -18.30 10.86
C VAL A 39 4.73 -17.23 11.74
N ALA A 40 5.48 -16.55 12.59
CA ALA A 40 4.98 -15.43 13.38
C ALA A 40 4.48 -14.28 12.49
N GLY A 41 5.18 -14.02 11.36
CA GLY A 41 4.71 -13.04 10.35
C GLY A 41 3.45 -13.48 9.59
N LEU A 42 3.20 -14.81 9.48
CA LEU A 42 1.99 -15.35 8.83
C LEU A 42 0.79 -15.46 9.78
N THR A 43 1.04 -15.55 11.09
CA THR A 43 0.01 -15.67 12.14
C THR A 43 -0.34 -14.32 12.78
N MET A 44 0.38 -13.25 12.46
CA MET A 44 -0.17 -11.93 12.75
C MET A 44 -1.52 -11.84 12.05
N PRO A 45 -2.61 -11.50 12.79
CA PRO A 45 -3.86 -11.20 12.12
C PRO A 45 -3.49 -10.21 11.03
N HIS A 46 -3.79 -10.55 9.77
CA HIS A 46 -3.72 -9.61 8.67
C HIS A 46 -4.44 -8.40 9.20
N ASN A 47 -3.72 -7.31 9.40
CA ASN A 47 -4.34 -6.05 9.74
C ASN A 47 -5.42 -5.88 8.68
N THR A 48 -6.66 -6.11 9.11
CA THR A 48 -7.84 -5.82 8.34
C THR A 48 -7.63 -4.42 7.79
N ALA A 49 -7.53 -4.30 6.47
CA ALA A 49 -7.20 -3.15 5.66
C ALA A 49 -6.56 -2.06 6.53
N SER A 50 -5.27 -1.87 6.48
CA SER A 50 -4.57 -1.07 7.50
C SER A 50 -5.42 0.15 7.81
N ASP A 51 -5.61 0.50 9.06
CA ASP A 51 -6.44 1.65 9.44
C ASP A 51 -6.11 2.88 8.56
N GLY A 52 -4.87 2.95 8.08
CA GLY A 52 -4.39 3.94 7.13
C GLY A 52 -5.11 3.96 5.79
N VAL A 53 -5.38 2.81 5.17
CA VAL A 53 -6.11 2.74 3.88
C VAL A 53 -7.57 3.18 4.07
N LEU A 54 -8.20 2.78 5.19
CA LEU A 54 -9.57 3.19 5.51
C LEU A 54 -9.68 4.69 5.77
N VAL A 55 -8.78 5.24 6.58
CA VAL A 55 -8.73 6.67 6.89
C VAL A 55 -8.45 7.48 5.63
N THR A 56 -7.44 7.09 4.84
CA THR A 56 -7.11 7.77 3.58
C THR A 56 -8.28 7.72 2.59
N ARG A 57 -8.98 6.58 2.48
CA ARG A 57 -10.16 6.49 1.63
C ARG A 57 -11.24 7.51 2.03
N ILE A 58 -11.53 7.63 3.31
CA ILE A 58 -12.56 8.58 3.81
C ILE A 58 -12.12 10.02 3.49
N GLU A 59 -10.90 10.38 3.86
CA GLU A 59 -10.34 11.71 3.61
C GLU A 59 -10.38 12.08 2.12
N VAL A 60 -9.99 11.15 1.25
CA VAL A 60 -9.95 11.37 -0.21
C VAL A 60 -11.35 11.50 -0.79
N VAL A 61 -12.30 10.62 -0.41
CA VAL A 61 -13.69 10.70 -0.90
C VAL A 61 -14.34 12.03 -0.51
N GLU A 62 -14.07 12.53 0.69
CA GLU A 62 -14.59 13.82 1.16
C GLU A 62 -13.91 15.00 0.45
N ALA A 63 -12.62 14.91 0.12
CA ALA A 63 -11.86 15.99 -0.50
C ALA A 63 -12.10 16.13 -2.01
N ILE A 64 -12.40 15.03 -2.74
CA ILE A 64 -12.57 15.04 -4.20
C ILE A 64 -13.61 16.07 -4.66
N PRO A 65 -14.85 16.12 -4.15
CA PRO A 65 -15.85 17.07 -4.61
C PRO A 65 -15.39 18.50 -4.42
N GLU A 66 -14.95 18.86 -3.22
CA GLU A 66 -14.56 20.22 -2.86
C GLU A 66 -13.37 20.73 -3.70
N LEU A 67 -12.35 19.89 -3.88
CA LEU A 67 -11.17 20.25 -4.68
C LEU A 67 -11.52 20.36 -6.18
N THR A 68 -12.36 19.46 -6.68
CA THR A 68 -12.78 19.49 -8.09
C THR A 68 -13.62 20.73 -8.36
N GLU A 69 -14.58 21.05 -7.49
CA GLU A 69 -15.41 22.24 -7.61
C GLU A 69 -14.57 23.52 -7.62
N ALA A 70 -13.67 23.68 -6.65
CA ALA A 70 -12.80 24.84 -6.55
C ALA A 70 -11.92 25.04 -7.81
N ARG A 71 -11.38 23.95 -8.36
CA ARG A 71 -10.55 24.01 -9.56
C ARG A 71 -11.36 24.25 -10.82
N THR A 72 -12.52 23.61 -10.95
CA THR A 72 -13.43 23.83 -12.09
C THR A 72 -13.83 25.29 -12.15
N GLN A 73 -14.23 25.87 -11.02
CA GLN A 73 -14.60 27.32 -10.99
C GLN A 73 -13.42 28.21 -11.39
N LEU A 74 -12.21 27.88 -10.90
CA LEU A 74 -10.99 28.63 -11.26
C LEU A 74 -10.75 28.64 -12.79
N TRP A 75 -10.96 27.48 -13.45
CA TRP A 75 -10.78 27.36 -14.89
C TRP A 75 -11.91 28.08 -15.68
N ILE A 76 -13.15 28.01 -15.19
CA ILE A 76 -14.28 28.77 -15.77
C ILE A 76 -14.02 30.29 -15.68
N ASP A 77 -13.56 30.75 -14.51
CA ASP A 77 -13.18 32.15 -14.30
C ASP A 77 -12.02 32.60 -15.22
N GLY A 78 -11.16 31.64 -15.59
CA GLY A 78 -10.09 31.78 -16.57
C GLY A 78 -10.56 31.79 -18.03
N GLY A 79 -11.86 31.57 -18.28
CA GLY A 79 -12.48 31.64 -19.60
C GLY A 79 -12.58 30.30 -20.34
N LEU A 80 -12.43 29.16 -19.65
CA LEU A 80 -12.71 27.85 -20.22
C LEU A 80 -14.21 27.56 -20.22
N GLU A 81 -14.64 26.77 -21.21
CA GLU A 81 -15.98 26.20 -21.20
C GLU A 81 -16.16 25.27 -19.99
N PRO A 82 -17.34 25.23 -19.36
CA PRO A 82 -17.55 24.51 -18.12
C PRO A 82 -17.19 23.00 -18.18
N PHE A 83 -17.51 22.33 -19.28
CA PHE A 83 -17.18 20.92 -19.50
C PHE A 83 -15.67 20.70 -19.52
N ASP A 84 -14.94 21.46 -20.36
CA ASP A 84 -13.48 21.35 -20.46
C ASP A 84 -12.81 21.71 -19.12
N ALA A 85 -13.32 22.72 -18.44
CA ALA A 85 -12.86 23.10 -17.11
C ALA A 85 -13.02 21.96 -16.09
N GLY A 86 -14.15 21.28 -16.13
CA GLY A 86 -14.44 20.12 -15.29
C GLY A 86 -13.50 18.93 -15.55
N GLU A 87 -13.27 18.59 -16.81
CA GLU A 87 -12.34 17.51 -17.19
C GLU A 87 -10.92 17.80 -16.70
N ILE A 88 -10.39 19.00 -16.97
CA ILE A 88 -9.05 19.41 -16.56
C ILE A 88 -8.94 19.44 -15.03
N ALA A 89 -9.94 19.97 -14.35
CA ALA A 89 -9.96 20.01 -12.88
C ALA A 89 -9.94 18.61 -12.27
N PHE A 90 -10.78 17.71 -12.78
CA PHE A 90 -10.87 16.35 -12.27
C PHE A 90 -9.60 15.55 -12.53
N GLN A 91 -8.98 15.68 -13.71
CA GLN A 91 -7.67 15.10 -14.00
C GLN A 91 -6.58 15.66 -13.09
N SER A 92 -6.55 16.96 -12.86
CA SER A 92 -5.59 17.60 -11.98
C SER A 92 -5.72 17.15 -10.51
N VAL A 93 -6.95 16.94 -10.05
CA VAL A 93 -7.20 16.37 -8.71
C VAL A 93 -6.69 14.93 -8.62
N HIS A 94 -6.92 14.11 -9.66
CA HIS A 94 -6.39 12.76 -9.73
C HIS A 94 -4.85 12.73 -9.62
N ASP A 95 -4.16 13.56 -10.42
CA ASP A 95 -2.70 13.59 -10.45
C ASP A 95 -2.10 14.03 -9.10
N ASP A 96 -2.71 15.01 -8.44
CA ASP A 96 -2.28 15.44 -7.11
C ASP A 96 -2.51 14.35 -6.05
N MET A 97 -3.66 13.68 -6.09
CA MET A 97 -3.95 12.59 -5.16
C MET A 97 -3.01 11.41 -5.33
N LEU A 98 -2.69 11.05 -6.57
CA LEU A 98 -1.70 10.02 -6.88
C LEU A 98 -0.34 10.40 -6.30
N TYR A 99 0.14 11.61 -6.55
CA TYR A 99 1.42 12.09 -6.05
C TYR A 99 1.48 12.14 -4.52
N HIS A 100 0.45 12.67 -3.87
CA HIS A 100 0.40 12.73 -2.41
C HIS A 100 0.25 11.35 -1.76
N GLY A 101 -0.44 10.42 -2.43
CA GLY A 101 -0.52 9.03 -2.01
C GLY A 101 0.84 8.34 -2.05
N GLU A 102 1.59 8.49 -3.13
CA GLU A 102 2.93 7.93 -3.29
C GLU A 102 3.89 8.40 -2.18
N LEU A 103 3.83 9.68 -1.80
CA LEU A 103 4.64 10.22 -0.69
C LEU A 103 4.33 9.56 0.66
N ARG A 104 3.14 9.02 0.83
CA ARG A 104 2.68 8.32 2.04
C ARG A 104 2.81 6.79 1.94
N GLY A 105 3.27 6.26 0.80
CA GLY A 105 3.31 4.83 0.52
C GLY A 105 1.93 4.22 0.27
N ILE A 106 0.95 5.04 -0.13
CA ILE A 106 -0.41 4.63 -0.46
C ILE A 106 -0.66 4.98 -1.92
N GLU A 107 -1.05 4.01 -2.72
CA GLU A 107 -1.46 4.24 -4.09
C GLU A 107 -2.92 4.69 -4.13
N ILE A 108 -3.18 5.87 -4.71
CA ILE A 108 -4.52 6.44 -4.87
C ILE A 108 -4.75 6.64 -6.36
N LYS A 109 -5.74 5.94 -6.91
CA LYS A 109 -6.10 6.05 -8.34
C LYS A 109 -7.58 6.31 -8.52
N LEU A 110 -7.88 7.26 -9.37
CA LEU A 110 -9.22 7.49 -9.89
C LEU A 110 -9.29 6.91 -11.30
N ILE A 111 -10.13 5.91 -11.52
CA ILE A 111 -10.28 5.22 -12.79
C ILE A 111 -11.71 5.38 -13.32
N ASN A 112 -11.88 5.20 -14.63
CA ASN A 112 -13.18 5.29 -15.29
C ASN A 112 -13.91 6.61 -14.98
N PHE A 113 -13.14 7.69 -14.79
CA PHE A 113 -13.76 8.98 -14.49
C PHE A 113 -14.42 9.59 -15.73
N GLN A 114 -15.56 10.23 -15.52
CA GLN A 114 -16.37 10.86 -16.53
C GLN A 114 -16.93 12.16 -16.00
N VAL A 115 -17.00 13.15 -16.88
CA VAL A 115 -17.69 14.41 -16.65
C VAL A 115 -18.83 14.48 -17.64
N ASN A 116 -20.02 14.80 -17.20
CA ASN A 116 -21.20 14.94 -18.06
C ASN A 116 -21.96 16.22 -17.71
N GLU A 117 -22.44 16.93 -18.71
CA GLU A 117 -23.36 18.04 -18.51
C GLU A 117 -24.77 17.50 -18.26
N THR A 118 -25.29 17.69 -17.06
CA THR A 118 -26.68 17.33 -16.72
C THR A 118 -27.64 18.47 -17.04
N SER A 119 -27.17 19.72 -16.97
CA SER A 119 -27.89 20.93 -17.35
C SER A 119 -26.90 22.00 -17.79
N PRO A 120 -27.36 23.11 -18.40
CA PRO A 120 -26.48 24.22 -18.82
C PRO A 120 -25.65 24.85 -17.69
N THR A 121 -25.98 24.57 -16.45
CA THR A 121 -25.28 25.07 -15.26
C THR A 121 -24.83 24.00 -14.31
N THR A 122 -24.94 22.69 -14.66
CA THR A 122 -24.62 21.58 -13.76
C THR A 122 -23.77 20.55 -14.46
N LEU A 123 -22.64 20.27 -13.86
CA LEU A 123 -21.74 19.18 -14.24
C LEU A 123 -21.92 18.02 -13.26
N HIS A 124 -21.99 16.80 -13.80
CA HIS A 124 -21.98 15.55 -13.05
C HIS A 124 -20.64 14.87 -13.23
N PHE A 125 -19.97 14.58 -12.12
CA PHE A 125 -18.70 13.89 -12.06
C PHE A 125 -18.93 12.48 -11.53
N SER A 126 -18.27 11.49 -12.14
CA SER A 126 -18.32 10.11 -11.67
C SER A 126 -17.02 9.38 -11.94
N GLY A 127 -16.71 8.40 -11.11
CA GLY A 127 -15.51 7.58 -11.25
C GLY A 127 -15.42 6.52 -10.17
N GLU A 128 -14.38 5.70 -10.24
CA GLU A 128 -14.04 4.71 -9.23
C GLU A 128 -12.71 5.08 -8.59
N LEU A 129 -12.72 5.25 -7.28
CA LEU A 129 -11.54 5.51 -6.48
C LEU A 129 -10.98 4.19 -5.95
N GLY A 130 -9.75 3.87 -6.31
CA GLY A 130 -8.96 2.78 -5.73
C GLY A 130 -7.93 3.33 -4.75
N VAL A 131 -7.84 2.75 -3.56
CA VAL A 131 -6.82 3.08 -2.54
C VAL A 131 -6.14 1.79 -2.11
N SER A 132 -4.81 1.73 -2.19
CA SER A 132 -4.02 0.54 -1.85
C SER A 132 -2.72 0.91 -1.15
N ASP A 133 -2.31 0.10 -0.17
CA ASP A 133 -1.00 0.19 0.50
C ASP A 133 -0.07 -1.00 0.13
N GLY A 134 -0.42 -1.75 -0.91
CA GLY A 134 0.30 -2.94 -1.33
C GLY A 134 -0.09 -4.22 -0.57
N THR A 135 -0.80 -4.11 0.55
CA THR A 135 -1.32 -5.25 1.33
C THR A 135 -2.83 -5.35 1.28
N ALA A 136 -3.50 -4.21 1.22
CA ALA A 136 -4.94 -4.10 1.10
C ALA A 136 -5.30 -3.14 -0.04
N MET A 137 -6.44 -3.41 -0.68
CA MET A 137 -7.01 -2.56 -1.72
C MET A 137 -8.50 -2.34 -1.45
N LEU A 138 -8.91 -1.10 -1.51
CA LEU A 138 -10.31 -0.70 -1.41
C LEU A 138 -10.70 0.06 -2.66
N THR A 139 -11.89 -0.24 -3.18
CA THR A 139 -12.49 0.49 -4.31
C THR A 139 -13.83 1.07 -3.88
N VAL A 140 -14.11 2.29 -4.29
CA VAL A 140 -15.38 2.96 -4.03
C VAL A 140 -15.80 3.81 -5.22
N THR A 141 -17.09 3.82 -5.53
CA THR A 141 -17.66 4.73 -6.53
C THR A 141 -17.75 6.13 -5.93
N VAL A 142 -17.25 7.11 -6.68
CA VAL A 142 -17.38 8.53 -6.37
C VAL A 142 -18.29 9.15 -7.42
N ALA A 143 -19.35 9.83 -6.97
CA ALA A 143 -20.26 10.55 -7.86
C ALA A 143 -20.80 11.79 -7.13
N PHE A 144 -20.75 12.94 -7.80
CA PHE A 144 -21.24 14.21 -7.26
C PHE A 144 -21.63 15.17 -8.39
N GLU A 145 -22.39 16.19 -8.04
CA GLU A 145 -22.79 17.25 -8.96
C GLU A 145 -22.24 18.59 -8.48
N MET A 146 -21.85 19.41 -9.45
CA MET A 146 -21.42 20.77 -9.23
C MET A 146 -22.27 21.71 -10.05
N THR A 147 -22.76 22.78 -9.43
CA THR A 147 -23.46 23.89 -10.14
C THR A 147 -22.50 25.04 -10.30
N HIS A 148 -22.33 25.51 -11.55
CA HIS A 148 -21.54 26.69 -11.88
C HIS A 148 -22.47 27.85 -12.29
N VAL A 149 -22.02 29.08 -12.09
CA VAL A 149 -22.76 30.30 -12.39
C VAL A 149 -22.09 31.03 -13.52
#